data_c4d3038f957cf0a8dd5979f429ae5537
#
_entry.id   c4d3038f957cf0a8dd5979f429ae5537
#
_cell.length_a   1.000
_cell.length_b   1.000
_cell.length_c   1.000
_cell.angle_alpha   90.00
_cell.angle_beta   90.00
_cell.angle_gamma   90.00
#
_symmetry.space_group_name_H-M   'P 1'
#
loop_
_entity.id
_entity.type
_entity.pdbx_description
1 polymer ?
#
loop_
_entity_poly.entity_id
_entity_poly.type
_entity_poly.pdbx_seq_one_letter_code
_entity_poly.pdbx_strand_id
1 'polypeptide(L)'
;EVRDSIITFATNVTAYSDAMNVRIQNFFDRIVYINSADVNNVINRLLAPVKDISQNAPELLETIAVNVYGFGRITIQFIMAIFIAFYMLLDKERFSLKAKKGIYTFFPKEKADVILRSAIRTHHIFQNFIVGKAVDSLIIGILAFIGLNLMKAPYPLILSLIIGVTNMIPYFGPFIGAIPAILITLLIDPPLAIAVGIFVLILQQFDGNYLGPKILGNSVDLNPLWIILAVLIGGAFMGPVGMFVGVPVFATIKTFASEYVNRKYIEKYPTDDPLSIQTDSQEKPGKIK
;
A
#
# COMPACT_ATOMS: atom_id res chain seq x y z
N GLU A 1 -3.74 -15.70 27.19
CA GLU A 1 -3.92 -16.38 25.89
C GLU A 1 -2.92 -15.90 24.84
N VAL A 2 -2.83 -14.58 24.52
CA VAL A 2 -1.88 -14.06 23.52
C VAL A 2 -0.43 -14.31 23.97
N ARG A 3 -0.10 -14.05 25.23
CA ARG A 3 1.23 -14.32 25.81
C ARG A 3 1.59 -15.80 25.70
N ASP A 4 0.65 -16.70 26.06
CA ASP A 4 0.88 -18.14 26.05
C ASP A 4 1.00 -18.67 24.61
N SER A 5 0.26 -18.11 23.67
CA SER A 5 0.38 -18.39 22.24
C SER A 5 1.75 -17.96 21.70
N ILE A 6 2.25 -16.79 22.11
CA ILE A 6 3.58 -16.29 21.70
C ILE A 6 4.70 -17.15 22.29
N ILE A 7 4.60 -17.53 23.58
CA ILE A 7 5.57 -18.40 24.23
C ILE A 7 5.57 -19.78 23.58
N THR A 8 4.39 -20.35 23.31
CA THR A 8 4.25 -21.64 22.63
C THR A 8 4.80 -21.58 21.21
N PHE A 9 4.57 -20.48 20.48
CA PHE A 9 5.16 -20.26 19.17
C PHE A 9 6.69 -20.17 19.26
N ALA A 10 7.23 -19.33 20.14
CA ALA A 10 8.67 -19.13 20.30
C ALA A 10 9.41 -20.42 20.75
N THR A 11 8.82 -21.22 21.62
CA THR A 11 9.40 -22.49 22.05
C THR A 11 9.33 -23.60 21.00
N ASN A 12 8.32 -23.55 20.12
CA ASN A 12 8.15 -24.53 19.06
C ASN A 12 8.81 -24.12 17.74
N VAL A 13 9.32 -22.90 17.62
CA VAL A 13 9.94 -22.38 16.36
C VAL A 13 11.12 -23.26 15.93
N THR A 14 11.96 -23.75 16.84
CA THR A 14 13.05 -24.68 16.53
C THR A 14 12.53 -26.01 16.00
N ALA A 15 11.53 -26.58 16.62
CA ALA A 15 10.91 -27.84 16.20
C ALA A 15 10.21 -27.68 14.82
N TYR A 16 9.57 -26.54 14.58
CA TYR A 16 8.99 -26.20 13.26
C TYR A 16 10.08 -25.99 12.21
N SER A 17 11.20 -25.34 12.56
CA SER A 17 12.34 -25.14 11.66
C SER A 17 12.96 -26.46 11.20
N ASP A 18 13.16 -27.41 12.13
CA ASP A 18 13.74 -28.72 11.82
C ASP A 18 12.78 -29.61 11.03
N ALA A 19 11.50 -29.64 11.39
CA ALA A 19 10.47 -30.34 10.63
C ALA A 19 10.30 -29.76 9.22
N MET A 20 10.49 -28.45 9.06
CA MET A 20 10.44 -27.78 7.78
C MET A 20 11.63 -28.11 6.89
N ASN A 21 12.85 -28.14 7.44
CA ASN A 21 14.03 -28.57 6.69
C ASN A 21 13.80 -29.94 6.04
N VAL A 22 13.26 -30.89 6.80
CA VAL A 22 12.98 -32.25 6.31
C VAL A 22 11.88 -32.25 5.24
N ARG A 23 10.82 -31.46 5.42
CA ARG A 23 9.72 -31.39 4.45
C ARG A 23 10.12 -30.70 3.14
N ILE A 24 10.90 -29.63 3.22
CA ILE A 24 11.40 -28.90 2.05
C ILE A 24 12.39 -29.78 1.29
N GLN A 25 13.32 -30.45 1.98
CA GLN A 25 14.23 -31.40 1.31
C GLN A 25 13.47 -32.51 0.60
N ASN A 26 12.54 -33.18 1.27
CA ASN A 26 11.71 -34.21 0.65
C ASN A 26 10.87 -33.72 -0.53
N PHE A 27 10.49 -32.46 -0.54
CA PHE A 27 9.73 -31.83 -1.64
C PHE A 27 10.64 -31.57 -2.84
N PHE A 28 11.81 -30.98 -2.62
CA PHE A 28 12.79 -30.72 -3.70
C PHE A 28 13.37 -31.99 -4.28
N ASP A 29 13.64 -33.01 -3.45
CA ASP A 29 14.11 -34.34 -3.90
C ASP A 29 13.09 -35.04 -4.82
N ARG A 30 11.79 -34.70 -4.67
CA ARG A 30 10.72 -35.29 -5.52
C ARG A 30 10.49 -34.55 -6.84
N ILE A 31 10.80 -33.26 -6.92
CA ILE A 31 10.37 -32.42 -8.07
C ILE A 31 11.53 -31.99 -8.94
N VAL A 32 12.71 -31.82 -8.40
CA VAL A 32 13.81 -31.20 -9.14
C VAL A 32 15.10 -31.96 -8.94
N TYR A 33 15.73 -32.31 -10.04
CA TYR A 33 17.13 -32.83 -10.13
C TYR A 33 18.12 -31.67 -9.84
N ILE A 34 17.95 -30.93 -8.75
CA ILE A 34 18.85 -29.84 -8.34
C ILE A 34 19.81 -30.39 -7.27
N ASN A 35 21.05 -29.95 -7.35
CA ASN A 35 22.10 -30.32 -6.41
C ASN A 35 21.69 -29.94 -4.98
N SER A 36 21.64 -30.91 -4.07
CA SER A 36 21.21 -30.77 -2.68
C SER A 36 21.96 -29.68 -1.90
N ALA A 37 23.18 -29.32 -2.31
CA ALA A 37 24.00 -28.28 -1.70
C ALA A 37 23.43 -26.86 -1.94
N ASP A 38 22.92 -26.57 -3.13
CA ASP A 38 22.36 -25.25 -3.47
C ASP A 38 21.01 -25.04 -2.80
N VAL A 39 20.20 -26.10 -2.73
CA VAL A 39 18.92 -26.08 -2.00
C VAL A 39 19.13 -25.82 -0.50
N ASN A 40 20.10 -26.51 0.11
CA ASN A 40 20.44 -26.31 1.52
C ASN A 40 20.94 -24.88 1.81
N ASN A 41 21.71 -24.28 0.92
CA ASN A 41 22.16 -22.89 1.06
C ASN A 41 20.99 -21.90 1.00
N VAL A 42 20.04 -22.08 0.09
CA VAL A 42 18.84 -21.25 -0.02
C VAL A 42 17.95 -21.43 1.23
N ILE A 43 17.71 -22.67 1.65
CA ILE A 43 16.93 -22.99 2.83
C ILE A 43 17.56 -22.35 4.07
N ASN A 44 18.86 -22.53 4.28
CA ASN A 44 19.55 -21.95 5.44
C ASN A 44 19.51 -20.42 5.45
N ARG A 45 19.58 -19.75 4.29
CA ARG A 45 19.41 -18.29 4.18
C ARG A 45 17.99 -17.84 4.49
N LEU A 46 16.98 -18.59 4.05
CA LEU A 46 15.57 -18.30 4.34
C LEU A 46 15.21 -18.57 5.79
N LEU A 47 15.86 -19.57 6.42
CA LEU A 47 15.61 -19.93 7.82
C LEU A 47 16.52 -19.21 8.82
N ALA A 48 17.59 -18.55 8.37
CA ALA A 48 18.46 -17.79 9.26
C ALA A 48 17.68 -16.81 10.16
N PRO A 49 16.74 -16.00 9.64
CA PRO A 49 15.94 -15.11 10.48
C PRO A 49 15.06 -15.86 11.51
N VAL A 50 14.59 -17.05 11.15
CA VAL A 50 13.75 -17.90 12.05
C VAL A 50 14.59 -18.51 13.18
N LYS A 51 15.83 -18.90 12.89
CA LYS A 51 16.79 -19.38 13.90
C LYS A 51 17.24 -18.25 14.84
N ASP A 52 17.47 -17.06 14.32
CA ASP A 52 17.80 -15.89 15.13
C ASP A 52 16.65 -15.53 16.09
N ILE A 53 15.40 -15.65 15.64
CA ILE A 53 14.20 -15.47 16.48
C ILE A 53 14.21 -16.46 17.66
N SER A 54 14.58 -17.73 17.45
CA SER A 54 14.57 -18.73 18.51
C SER A 54 15.70 -18.55 19.53
N GLN A 55 16.85 -18.04 19.09
CA GLN A 55 18.01 -17.80 19.97
C GLN A 55 17.83 -16.51 20.80
N ASN A 56 17.11 -15.52 20.27
CA ASN A 56 16.86 -14.24 20.92
C ASN A 56 15.43 -14.14 21.50
N ALA A 57 14.79 -15.27 21.79
CA ALA A 57 13.43 -15.32 22.35
C ALA A 57 13.24 -14.43 23.61
N PRO A 58 14.20 -14.33 24.57
CA PRO A 58 14.08 -13.43 25.72
C PRO A 58 14.05 -11.94 25.30
N GLU A 59 14.93 -11.51 24.38
CA GLU A 59 14.95 -10.13 23.86
C GLU A 59 13.71 -9.81 23.06
N LEU A 60 13.17 -10.80 22.33
CA LEU A 60 11.90 -10.66 21.62
C LEU A 60 10.73 -10.48 22.59
N LEU A 61 10.70 -11.21 23.72
CA LEU A 61 9.67 -11.03 24.73
C LEU A 61 9.73 -9.65 25.37
N GLU A 62 10.93 -9.12 25.63
CA GLU A 62 11.11 -7.74 26.10
C GLU A 62 10.67 -6.73 25.05
N THR A 63 11.08 -6.91 23.80
CA THR A 63 10.67 -6.09 22.67
C THR A 63 9.15 -6.14 22.45
N ILE A 64 8.53 -7.30 22.58
CA ILE A 64 7.07 -7.45 22.51
C ILE A 64 6.39 -6.77 23.69
N ALA A 65 6.92 -6.89 24.90
CA ALA A 65 6.36 -6.23 26.09
C ALA A 65 6.40 -4.70 25.94
N VAL A 66 7.52 -4.15 25.46
CA VAL A 66 7.66 -2.72 25.16
C VAL A 66 6.73 -2.30 24.03
N ASN A 67 6.58 -3.11 22.98
CA ASN A 67 5.68 -2.85 21.87
C ASN A 67 4.20 -2.99 22.25
N VAL A 68 3.83 -3.89 23.17
CA VAL A 68 2.47 -3.99 23.72
C VAL A 68 2.12 -2.72 24.51
N TYR A 69 3.08 -2.15 25.25
CA TYR A 69 2.88 -0.85 25.91
C TYR A 69 2.73 0.28 24.86
N GLY A 70 3.54 0.25 23.81
CA GLY A 70 3.42 1.13 22.65
C GLY A 70 2.07 0.96 21.93
N PHE A 71 1.59 -0.27 21.78
CA PHE A 71 0.31 -0.58 21.18
C PHE A 71 -0.88 -0.01 21.99
N GLY A 72 -0.84 -0.10 23.32
CA GLY A 72 -1.83 0.54 24.19
C GLY A 72 -1.90 2.06 23.98
N ARG A 73 -0.75 2.73 23.87
CA ARG A 73 -0.66 4.16 23.56
C ARG A 73 -1.22 4.49 22.18
N ILE A 74 -0.85 3.71 21.16
CA ILE A 74 -1.36 3.88 19.78
C ILE A 74 -2.88 3.69 19.75
N THR A 75 -3.40 2.69 20.47
CA THR A 75 -4.85 2.42 20.54
C THR A 75 -5.60 3.59 21.18
N ILE A 76 -5.10 4.15 22.28
CA ILE A 76 -5.69 5.34 22.90
C ILE A 76 -5.65 6.53 21.96
N GLN A 77 -4.51 6.77 21.30
CA GLN A 77 -4.37 7.84 20.30
C GLN A 77 -5.33 7.66 19.14
N PHE A 78 -5.53 6.44 18.66
CA PHE A 78 -6.46 6.11 17.58
C PHE A 78 -7.91 6.36 18.00
N ILE A 79 -8.31 5.94 19.19
CA ILE A 79 -9.64 6.21 19.76
C ILE A 79 -9.86 7.72 19.88
N MET A 80 -8.89 8.45 20.43
CA MET A 80 -8.98 9.92 20.54
C MET A 80 -9.08 10.58 19.17
N ALA A 81 -8.32 10.10 18.16
CA ALA A 81 -8.42 10.60 16.80
C ALA A 81 -9.82 10.37 16.19
N ILE A 82 -10.44 9.21 16.43
CA ILE A 82 -11.82 8.93 16.02
C ILE A 82 -12.80 9.92 16.67
N PHE A 83 -12.68 10.16 17.98
CA PHE A 83 -13.53 11.14 18.66
C PHE A 83 -13.36 12.54 18.09
N ILE A 84 -12.12 12.98 17.89
CA ILE A 84 -11.84 14.31 17.29
C ILE A 84 -12.43 14.38 15.87
N ALA A 85 -12.21 13.35 15.04
CA ALA A 85 -12.77 13.30 13.70
C ALA A 85 -14.31 13.35 13.70
N PHE A 86 -14.94 12.63 14.62
CA PHE A 86 -16.40 12.64 14.78
C PHE A 86 -16.92 14.04 15.14
N TYR A 87 -16.32 14.73 16.12
CA TYR A 87 -16.70 16.10 16.47
C TYR A 87 -16.44 17.08 15.33
N MET A 88 -15.32 16.92 14.60
CA MET A 88 -15.05 17.74 13.42
C MET A 88 -16.09 17.52 12.30
N LEU A 89 -16.58 16.29 12.14
CA LEU A 89 -17.64 15.99 11.18
C LEU A 89 -18.99 16.56 11.58
N LEU A 90 -19.35 16.53 12.87
CA LEU A 90 -20.58 17.13 13.38
C LEU A 90 -20.62 18.64 13.13
N ASP A 91 -19.51 19.34 13.35
CA ASP A 91 -19.41 20.79 13.20
C ASP A 91 -18.77 21.23 11.85
N LYS A 92 -18.69 20.35 10.85
CA LYS A 92 -17.99 20.61 9.58
C LYS A 92 -18.41 21.90 8.89
N GLU A 93 -19.70 22.22 8.92
CA GLU A 93 -20.24 23.42 8.29
C GLU A 93 -19.77 24.69 9.00
N ARG A 94 -19.81 24.68 10.35
CA ARG A 94 -19.32 25.81 11.17
C ARG A 94 -17.82 26.04 10.96
N PHE A 95 -17.02 24.96 10.94
CA PHE A 95 -15.59 25.05 10.67
C PHE A 95 -15.32 25.58 9.26
N SER A 96 -16.03 25.07 8.25
CA SER A 96 -15.91 25.54 6.88
C SER A 96 -16.25 27.02 6.73
N LEU A 97 -17.34 27.48 7.34
CA LEU A 97 -17.74 28.89 7.32
C LEU A 97 -16.72 29.80 8.02
N LYS A 98 -16.22 29.39 9.20
CA LYS A 98 -15.18 30.14 9.91
C LYS A 98 -13.88 30.21 9.11
N ALA A 99 -13.45 29.09 8.50
CA ALA A 99 -12.27 29.06 7.66
C ALA A 99 -12.42 29.98 6.43
N LYS A 100 -13.56 29.91 5.72
CA LYS A 100 -13.86 30.81 4.61
C LYS A 100 -13.83 32.28 5.05
N LYS A 101 -14.50 32.61 6.16
CA LYS A 101 -14.48 33.97 6.70
C LYS A 101 -13.08 34.45 7.03
N GLY A 102 -12.25 33.57 7.62
CA GLY A 102 -10.84 33.89 7.92
C GLY A 102 -10.07 34.20 6.64
N ILE A 103 -10.20 33.35 5.59
CA ILE A 103 -9.49 33.56 4.33
C ILE A 103 -9.88 34.91 3.69
N TYR A 104 -11.17 35.24 3.63
CA TYR A 104 -11.63 36.53 3.11
C TYR A 104 -11.25 37.74 3.98
N THR A 105 -10.97 37.51 5.27
CA THR A 105 -10.50 38.60 6.16
C THR A 105 -9.05 38.98 5.90
N PHE A 106 -8.20 37.95 5.63
CA PHE A 106 -6.75 38.18 5.47
C PHE A 106 -6.30 38.37 4.02
N PHE A 107 -7.11 37.98 3.03
CA PHE A 107 -6.72 38.05 1.61
C PHE A 107 -7.74 38.84 0.79
N PRO A 108 -7.29 39.58 -0.24
CA PRO A 108 -8.18 40.18 -1.23
C PRO A 108 -9.07 39.11 -1.90
N LYS A 109 -10.28 39.51 -2.33
CA LYS A 109 -11.29 38.59 -2.85
C LYS A 109 -10.74 37.65 -3.95
N GLU A 110 -9.97 38.18 -4.90
CA GLU A 110 -9.41 37.40 -6.03
C GLU A 110 -8.47 36.27 -5.51
N LYS A 111 -7.61 36.58 -4.54
CA LYS A 111 -6.69 35.59 -3.93
C LYS A 111 -7.46 34.61 -3.04
N ALA A 112 -8.44 35.08 -2.28
CA ALA A 112 -9.29 34.25 -1.44
C ALA A 112 -10.05 33.21 -2.26
N ASP A 113 -10.62 33.60 -3.40
CA ASP A 113 -11.32 32.71 -4.33
C ASP A 113 -10.38 31.64 -4.93
N VAL A 114 -9.14 32.00 -5.23
CA VAL A 114 -8.13 31.03 -5.71
C VAL A 114 -7.80 30.02 -4.61
N ILE A 115 -7.53 30.47 -3.39
CA ILE A 115 -7.22 29.60 -2.25
C ILE A 115 -8.38 28.62 -2.00
N LEU A 116 -9.63 29.11 -1.99
CA LEU A 116 -10.79 28.27 -1.73
C LEU A 116 -11.01 27.23 -2.84
N ARG A 117 -10.87 27.61 -4.10
CA ARG A 117 -10.95 26.66 -5.24
C ARG A 117 -9.85 25.61 -5.14
N SER A 118 -8.63 26.02 -4.81
CA SER A 118 -7.51 25.10 -4.61
C SER A 118 -7.76 24.12 -3.45
N ALA A 119 -8.30 24.60 -2.33
CA ALA A 119 -8.65 23.75 -1.19
C ALA A 119 -9.75 22.73 -1.53
N ILE A 120 -10.79 23.14 -2.27
CA ILE A 120 -11.85 22.23 -2.73
C ILE A 120 -11.26 21.17 -3.67
N ARG A 121 -10.41 21.57 -4.60
CA ARG A 121 -9.78 20.64 -5.54
C ARG A 121 -8.87 19.64 -4.85
N THR A 122 -8.05 20.12 -3.91
CA THR A 122 -7.23 19.23 -3.05
C THR A 122 -8.11 18.23 -2.30
N HIS A 123 -9.21 18.70 -1.70
CA HIS A 123 -10.16 17.82 -1.01
C HIS A 123 -10.68 16.71 -1.94
N HIS A 124 -11.09 17.05 -3.16
CA HIS A 124 -11.56 16.04 -4.12
C HIS A 124 -10.47 15.03 -4.52
N ILE A 125 -9.22 15.48 -4.74
CA ILE A 125 -8.09 14.58 -5.03
C ILE A 125 -7.90 13.58 -3.89
N PHE A 126 -7.85 14.08 -2.65
CA PHE A 126 -7.69 13.22 -1.47
C PHE A 126 -8.87 12.28 -1.27
N GLN A 127 -10.09 12.79 -1.35
CA GLN A 127 -11.31 12.01 -1.17
C GLN A 127 -11.40 10.87 -2.19
N ASN A 128 -11.23 11.18 -3.47
CA ASN A 128 -11.32 10.19 -4.53
C ASN A 128 -10.24 9.12 -4.39
N PHE A 129 -9.01 9.51 -4.04
CA PHE A 129 -7.92 8.56 -3.85
C PHE A 129 -8.16 7.68 -2.62
N ILE A 130 -8.45 8.27 -1.45
CA ILE A 130 -8.60 7.54 -0.19
C ILE A 130 -9.79 6.58 -0.27
N VAL A 131 -10.96 7.08 -0.73
CA VAL A 131 -12.17 6.25 -0.86
C VAL A 131 -11.97 5.18 -1.93
N GLY A 132 -11.42 5.55 -3.09
CA GLY A 132 -11.14 4.61 -4.16
C GLY A 132 -10.21 3.48 -3.69
N LYS A 133 -9.07 3.83 -3.04
CA LYS A 133 -8.12 2.83 -2.53
C LYS A 133 -8.69 1.99 -1.38
N ALA A 134 -9.51 2.57 -0.52
CA ALA A 134 -10.17 1.82 0.55
C ALA A 134 -11.16 0.77 -0.01
N VAL A 135 -11.97 1.14 -1.01
CA VAL A 135 -12.90 0.23 -1.68
C VAL A 135 -12.14 -0.86 -2.45
N ASP A 136 -11.12 -0.48 -3.20
CA ASP A 136 -10.22 -1.39 -3.92
C ASP A 136 -9.61 -2.44 -2.97
N SER A 137 -8.96 -1.99 -1.91
CA SER A 137 -8.32 -2.83 -0.89
C SER A 137 -9.32 -3.75 -0.16
N LEU A 138 -10.52 -3.26 0.09
CA LEU A 138 -11.59 -4.08 0.69
C LEU A 138 -12.00 -5.22 -0.24
N ILE A 139 -12.18 -4.94 -1.53
CA ILE A 139 -12.53 -5.96 -2.53
C ILE A 139 -11.41 -6.99 -2.66
N ILE A 140 -10.15 -6.53 -2.75
CA ILE A 140 -8.98 -7.42 -2.82
C ILE A 140 -8.86 -8.27 -1.55
N GLY A 141 -9.08 -7.69 -0.37
CA GLY A 141 -9.11 -8.44 0.90
C GLY A 141 -10.18 -9.52 0.93
N ILE A 142 -11.40 -9.23 0.46
CA ILE A 142 -12.50 -10.20 0.38
C ILE A 142 -12.16 -11.31 -0.63
N LEU A 143 -11.66 -10.98 -1.81
CA LEU A 143 -11.27 -11.96 -2.82
C LEU A 143 -10.11 -12.83 -2.33
N ALA A 144 -9.13 -12.23 -1.65
CA ALA A 144 -8.04 -12.96 -1.00
C ALA A 144 -8.58 -13.94 0.06
N PHE A 145 -9.53 -13.51 0.89
CA PHE A 145 -10.14 -14.37 1.90
C PHE A 145 -10.86 -15.57 1.27
N ILE A 146 -11.68 -15.33 0.26
CA ILE A 146 -12.39 -16.38 -0.45
C ILE A 146 -11.40 -17.37 -1.08
N GLY A 147 -10.40 -16.88 -1.81
CA GLY A 147 -9.42 -17.73 -2.48
C GLY A 147 -8.58 -18.55 -1.50
N LEU A 148 -8.02 -17.92 -0.48
CA LEU A 148 -7.21 -18.60 0.54
C LEU A 148 -8.04 -19.63 1.32
N ASN A 149 -9.31 -19.33 1.61
CA ASN A 149 -10.21 -20.26 2.30
C ASN A 149 -10.56 -21.48 1.42
N LEU A 150 -10.85 -21.27 0.13
CA LEU A 150 -11.10 -22.35 -0.83
C LEU A 150 -9.86 -23.25 -1.01
N MET A 151 -8.68 -22.67 -0.98
CA MET A 151 -7.41 -23.40 -1.05
C MET A 151 -7.05 -24.09 0.28
N LYS A 152 -7.82 -23.87 1.34
CA LYS A 152 -7.55 -24.35 2.70
C LYS A 152 -6.19 -23.88 3.22
N ALA A 153 -5.79 -22.65 2.85
CA ALA A 153 -4.56 -22.05 3.33
C ALA A 153 -4.62 -21.86 4.87
N PRO A 154 -3.46 -21.90 5.55
CA PRO A 154 -3.42 -21.62 6.98
C PRO A 154 -3.80 -20.15 7.25
N TYR A 155 -4.55 -19.92 8.32
CA TYR A 155 -4.94 -18.58 8.79
C TYR A 155 -5.50 -17.65 7.69
N PRO A 156 -6.50 -18.10 6.88
CA PRO A 156 -6.94 -17.37 5.69
C PRO A 156 -7.45 -15.95 6.02
N LEU A 157 -8.10 -15.78 7.18
CA LEU A 157 -8.59 -14.47 7.63
C LEU A 157 -7.45 -13.48 7.89
N ILE A 158 -6.40 -13.92 8.60
CA ILE A 158 -5.27 -13.04 8.93
C ILE A 158 -4.49 -12.69 7.67
N LEU A 159 -4.21 -13.67 6.81
CA LEU A 159 -3.47 -13.46 5.58
C LEU A 159 -4.22 -12.54 4.61
N SER A 160 -5.52 -12.72 4.46
CA SER A 160 -6.35 -11.86 3.61
C SER A 160 -6.46 -10.44 4.16
N LEU A 161 -6.53 -10.28 5.47
CA LEU A 161 -6.51 -8.96 6.12
C LEU A 161 -5.19 -8.24 5.86
N ILE A 162 -4.06 -8.95 5.99
CA ILE A 162 -2.74 -8.39 5.67
C ILE A 162 -2.69 -7.97 4.19
N ILE A 163 -3.09 -8.84 3.26
CA ILE A 163 -3.12 -8.54 1.82
C ILE A 163 -4.01 -7.32 1.56
N GLY A 164 -5.23 -7.28 2.10
CA GLY A 164 -6.15 -6.19 1.91
C GLY A 164 -5.63 -4.86 2.45
N VAL A 165 -5.15 -4.84 3.71
CA VAL A 165 -4.64 -3.60 4.33
C VAL A 165 -3.40 -3.09 3.61
N THR A 166 -2.46 -3.97 3.30
CA THR A 166 -1.24 -3.56 2.60
C THR A 166 -1.51 -3.08 1.17
N ASN A 167 -2.57 -3.61 0.52
CA ASN A 167 -2.98 -3.18 -0.82
C ASN A 167 -3.37 -1.69 -0.89
N MET A 168 -3.62 -1.03 0.24
CA MET A 168 -3.80 0.42 0.28
C MET A 168 -2.56 1.19 -0.21
N ILE A 169 -1.36 0.61 -0.09
CA ILE A 169 -0.11 1.22 -0.55
C ILE A 169 0.10 0.86 -2.04
N PRO A 170 0.02 1.84 -2.97
CA PRO A 170 0.17 1.55 -4.39
C PRO A 170 1.54 0.93 -4.71
N TYR A 171 1.56 -0.04 -5.59
CA TYR A 171 2.72 -0.82 -6.07
C TYR A 171 3.41 -1.67 -5.01
N PHE A 172 3.65 -1.17 -3.80
CA PHE A 172 4.37 -1.88 -2.74
C PHE A 172 3.47 -2.78 -1.90
N GLY A 173 2.21 -2.39 -1.74
CA GLY A 173 1.22 -3.13 -0.94
C GLY A 173 1.10 -4.60 -1.32
N PRO A 174 0.96 -4.92 -2.61
CA PRO A 174 0.90 -6.29 -3.11
C PRO A 174 2.08 -7.17 -2.66
N PHE A 175 3.30 -6.63 -2.73
CA PHE A 175 4.50 -7.36 -2.31
C PHE A 175 4.57 -7.51 -0.80
N ILE A 176 4.26 -6.45 -0.04
CA ILE A 176 4.25 -6.47 1.43
C ILE A 176 3.23 -7.49 1.94
N GLY A 177 2.06 -7.62 1.30
CA GLY A 177 1.03 -8.58 1.68
C GLY A 177 1.32 -10.01 1.22
N ALA A 178 1.92 -10.18 0.02
CA ALA A 178 2.25 -11.49 -0.54
C ALA A 178 3.32 -12.23 0.28
N ILE A 179 4.36 -11.51 0.72
CA ILE A 179 5.50 -12.12 1.43
C ILE A 179 5.05 -12.88 2.69
N PRO A 180 4.31 -12.29 3.66
CA PRO A 180 3.83 -13.03 4.81
C PRO A 180 2.90 -14.20 4.44
N ALA A 181 2.03 -14.01 3.45
CA ALA A 181 1.10 -15.05 3.03
C ALA A 181 1.82 -16.29 2.49
N ILE A 182 2.82 -16.07 1.62
CA ILE A 182 3.62 -17.15 1.04
C ILE A 182 4.51 -17.79 2.12
N LEU A 183 5.20 -16.99 2.96
CA LEU A 183 6.09 -17.52 3.99
C LEU A 183 5.36 -18.33 5.04
N ILE A 184 4.24 -17.85 5.57
CA ILE A 184 3.46 -18.59 6.59
C ILE A 184 2.92 -19.88 5.99
N THR A 185 2.44 -19.85 4.75
CA THR A 185 1.97 -21.07 4.07
C THR A 185 3.13 -22.02 3.80
N LEU A 186 4.30 -21.53 3.40
CA LEU A 186 5.49 -22.34 3.16
C LEU A 186 5.96 -23.08 4.40
N LEU A 187 5.84 -22.46 5.59
CA LEU A 187 6.19 -23.08 6.86
C LEU A 187 5.30 -24.29 7.21
N ILE A 188 4.07 -24.31 6.71
CA ILE A 188 3.07 -25.34 7.08
C ILE A 188 2.91 -26.37 5.96
N ASP A 189 2.78 -25.91 4.71
CA ASP A 189 2.52 -26.73 3.52
C ASP A 189 3.26 -26.14 2.30
N PRO A 190 4.48 -26.60 1.99
CA PRO A 190 5.28 -26.07 0.88
C PRO A 190 4.61 -26.21 -0.49
N PRO A 191 3.95 -27.32 -0.89
CA PRO A 191 3.19 -27.39 -2.12
C PRO A 191 2.08 -26.34 -2.22
N LEU A 192 1.36 -26.13 -1.13
CA LEU A 192 0.29 -25.13 -1.06
C LEU A 192 0.82 -23.70 -1.16
N ALA A 193 2.02 -23.43 -0.64
CA ALA A 193 2.65 -22.11 -0.74
C ALA A 193 2.87 -21.66 -2.18
N ILE A 194 3.23 -22.59 -3.09
CA ILE A 194 3.36 -22.30 -4.52
C ILE A 194 2.01 -21.91 -5.10
N ALA A 195 0.96 -22.67 -4.78
CA ALA A 195 -0.40 -22.38 -5.24
C ALA A 195 -0.91 -21.04 -4.70
N VAL A 196 -0.63 -20.72 -3.43
CA VAL A 196 -0.95 -19.42 -2.81
C VAL A 196 -0.19 -18.30 -3.51
N GLY A 197 1.11 -18.48 -3.81
CA GLY A 197 1.90 -17.51 -4.55
C GLY A 197 1.32 -17.22 -5.93
N ILE A 198 0.97 -18.26 -6.69
CA ILE A 198 0.34 -18.11 -8.01
C ILE A 198 -1.03 -17.41 -7.88
N PHE A 199 -1.84 -17.80 -6.90
CA PHE A 199 -3.14 -17.16 -6.65
C PHE A 199 -2.98 -15.67 -6.34
N VAL A 200 -2.05 -15.30 -5.45
CA VAL A 200 -1.80 -13.89 -5.12
C VAL A 200 -1.32 -13.13 -6.35
N LEU A 201 -0.45 -13.70 -7.19
CA LEU A 201 -0.03 -13.07 -8.43
C LEU A 201 -1.21 -12.84 -9.39
N ILE A 202 -2.10 -13.81 -9.56
CA ILE A 202 -3.31 -13.66 -10.38
C ILE A 202 -4.21 -12.57 -9.80
N LEU A 203 -4.41 -12.55 -8.49
CA LEU A 203 -5.20 -11.54 -7.80
C LEU A 203 -4.61 -10.13 -8.02
N GLN A 204 -3.28 -9.98 -7.98
CA GLN A 204 -2.60 -8.71 -8.23
C GLN A 204 -2.69 -8.28 -9.69
N GLN A 205 -2.65 -9.22 -10.64
CA GLN A 205 -2.89 -8.90 -12.06
C GLN A 205 -4.33 -8.45 -12.31
N PHE A 206 -5.29 -9.05 -11.61
CA PHE A 206 -6.69 -8.62 -11.66
C PHE A 206 -6.85 -7.21 -11.06
N ASP A 207 -6.20 -6.93 -9.92
CA ASP A 207 -6.20 -5.61 -9.31
C ASP A 207 -5.61 -4.56 -10.27
N GLY A 208 -4.38 -4.76 -10.72
CA GLY A 208 -3.65 -3.78 -11.52
C GLY A 208 -4.26 -3.49 -12.89
N ASN A 209 -4.84 -4.51 -13.55
CA ASN A 209 -5.34 -4.37 -14.93
C ASN A 209 -6.85 -4.10 -15.02
N TYR A 210 -7.62 -4.48 -14.02
CA TYR A 210 -9.08 -4.36 -14.08
C TYR A 210 -9.67 -3.55 -12.93
N LEU A 211 -9.40 -3.92 -11.68
CA LEU A 211 -10.05 -3.34 -10.52
C LEU A 211 -9.55 -1.93 -10.26
N GLY A 212 -8.23 -1.73 -10.21
CA GLY A 212 -7.60 -0.43 -10.00
C GLY A 212 -8.06 0.62 -11.01
N PRO A 213 -7.93 0.40 -12.34
CA PRO A 213 -8.43 1.34 -13.34
C PRO A 213 -9.95 1.62 -13.24
N LYS A 214 -10.75 0.62 -12.87
CA LYS A 214 -12.20 0.77 -12.76
C LYS A 214 -12.64 1.56 -11.52
N ILE A 215 -11.94 1.40 -10.39
CA ILE A 215 -12.29 2.05 -9.13
C ILE A 215 -11.61 3.43 -9.02
N LEU A 216 -10.32 3.50 -9.27
CA LEU A 216 -9.54 4.72 -9.15
C LEU A 216 -9.73 5.62 -10.36
N GLY A 217 -9.94 5.05 -11.57
CA GLY A 217 -10.10 5.81 -12.81
C GLY A 217 -9.02 6.87 -12.96
N ASN A 218 -9.44 8.08 -13.34
CA ASN A 218 -8.57 9.26 -13.43
C ASN A 218 -8.48 10.04 -12.11
N SER A 219 -8.77 9.40 -10.98
CA SER A 219 -8.81 10.07 -9.67
C SER A 219 -7.46 10.71 -9.28
N VAL A 220 -6.37 10.14 -9.82
CA VAL A 220 -5.01 10.65 -9.64
C VAL A 220 -4.34 10.63 -11.00
N ASP A 221 -4.35 11.79 -11.70
CA ASP A 221 -3.65 11.95 -13.00
C ASP A 221 -2.13 12.02 -12.79
N LEU A 222 -1.55 10.91 -12.27
CA LEU A 222 -0.13 10.74 -12.07
C LEU A 222 0.40 9.60 -12.93
N ASN A 223 1.52 9.85 -13.61
CA ASN A 223 2.29 8.80 -14.24
C ASN A 223 2.84 7.84 -13.15
N PRO A 224 2.96 6.52 -13.41
CA PRO A 224 3.52 5.54 -12.47
C PRO A 224 4.80 5.96 -11.78
N LEU A 225 5.72 6.63 -12.49
CA LEU A 225 6.96 7.15 -11.92
C LEU A 225 6.70 8.10 -10.73
N TRP A 226 5.74 9.02 -10.88
CA TRP A 226 5.40 9.97 -9.81
C TRP A 226 4.72 9.30 -8.62
N ILE A 227 3.95 8.24 -8.86
CA ILE A 227 3.34 7.46 -7.78
C ILE A 227 4.43 6.74 -6.97
N ILE A 228 5.40 6.10 -7.65
CA ILE A 228 6.52 5.43 -6.98
C ILE A 228 7.35 6.43 -6.16
N LEU A 229 7.66 7.60 -6.74
CA LEU A 229 8.37 8.67 -6.03
C LEU A 229 7.59 9.16 -4.81
N ALA A 230 6.28 9.37 -4.95
CA ALA A 230 5.41 9.79 -3.86
C ALA A 230 5.39 8.78 -2.71
N VAL A 231 5.32 7.48 -3.03
CA VAL A 231 5.36 6.40 -2.04
C VAL A 231 6.72 6.34 -1.35
N LEU A 232 7.84 6.41 -2.09
CA LEU A 232 9.18 6.37 -1.52
C LEU A 232 9.46 7.57 -0.60
N ILE A 233 9.17 8.78 -1.08
CA ILE A 233 9.38 10.01 -0.30
C ILE A 233 8.43 10.03 0.90
N GLY A 234 7.14 9.75 0.68
CA GLY A 234 6.17 9.69 1.77
C GLY A 234 6.55 8.66 2.83
N GLY A 235 7.03 7.50 2.38
CA GLY A 235 7.51 6.43 3.26
C GLY A 235 8.70 6.83 4.11
N ALA A 236 9.64 7.58 3.55
CA ALA A 236 10.81 8.08 4.28
C ALA A 236 10.43 9.07 5.39
N PHE A 237 9.36 9.87 5.21
CA PHE A 237 8.92 10.87 6.19
C PHE A 237 7.99 10.31 7.28
N MET A 238 7.03 9.45 6.91
CA MET A 238 5.95 9.02 7.80
C MET A 238 5.70 7.51 7.78
N GLY A 239 6.63 6.71 7.24
CA GLY A 239 6.47 5.26 7.14
C GLY A 239 5.26 4.83 6.29
N PRO A 240 4.53 3.75 6.68
CA PRO A 240 3.42 3.23 5.88
C PRO A 240 2.29 4.24 5.64
N VAL A 241 2.00 5.10 6.62
CA VAL A 241 1.01 6.17 6.47
C VAL A 241 1.45 7.19 5.43
N GLY A 242 2.74 7.54 5.42
CA GLY A 242 3.32 8.44 4.43
C GLY A 242 3.33 7.84 3.03
N MET A 243 3.56 6.52 2.89
CA MET A 243 3.45 5.83 1.60
C MET A 243 2.05 5.98 0.99
N PHE A 244 1.02 5.90 1.81
CA PHE A 244 -0.36 6.04 1.38
C PHE A 244 -0.73 7.51 1.09
N VAL A 245 -0.50 8.42 2.03
CA VAL A 245 -0.87 9.84 1.93
C VAL A 245 0.01 10.60 0.93
N GLY A 246 1.23 10.14 0.71
CA GLY A 246 2.17 10.76 -0.23
C GLY A 246 1.62 10.88 -1.65
N VAL A 247 0.85 9.89 -2.12
CA VAL A 247 0.30 9.89 -3.47
C VAL A 247 -0.67 11.06 -3.72
N PRO A 248 -1.73 11.28 -2.92
CA PRO A 248 -2.60 12.44 -3.12
C PRO A 248 -1.91 13.78 -2.86
N VAL A 249 -0.88 13.83 -2.00
CA VAL A 249 -0.05 15.03 -1.83
C VAL A 249 0.68 15.36 -3.12
N PHE A 250 1.38 14.39 -3.72
CA PHE A 250 2.08 14.57 -4.99
C PHE A 250 1.12 14.91 -6.13
N ALA A 251 -0.05 14.27 -6.19
CA ALA A 251 -1.09 14.60 -7.17
C ALA A 251 -1.52 16.07 -7.05
N THR A 252 -1.71 16.53 -5.83
CA THR A 252 -2.05 17.92 -5.54
C THR A 252 -0.95 18.88 -6.00
N ILE A 253 0.30 18.61 -5.65
CA ILE A 253 1.46 19.42 -6.05
C ILE A 253 1.58 19.46 -7.59
N LYS A 254 1.51 18.29 -8.26
CA LYS A 254 1.56 18.22 -9.73
C LYS A 254 0.45 19.03 -10.38
N THR A 255 -0.78 18.90 -9.89
CA THR A 255 -1.93 19.61 -10.42
C THR A 255 -1.73 21.13 -10.38
N PHE A 256 -1.32 21.66 -9.22
CA PHE A 256 -1.08 23.10 -9.09
C PHE A 256 0.15 23.59 -9.87
N ALA A 257 1.21 22.80 -9.90
CA ALA A 257 2.40 23.11 -10.68
C ALA A 257 2.08 23.15 -12.18
N SER A 258 1.33 22.17 -12.68
CA SER A 258 0.91 22.12 -14.07
C SER A 258 -0.02 23.29 -14.46
N GLU A 259 -0.97 23.64 -13.60
CA GLU A 259 -1.84 24.80 -13.80
C GLU A 259 -1.08 26.11 -13.83
N TYR A 260 -0.14 26.27 -12.90
CA TYR A 260 0.72 27.47 -12.84
C TYR A 260 1.56 27.60 -14.11
N VAL A 261 2.21 26.51 -14.52
CA VAL A 261 3.03 26.48 -15.74
C VAL A 261 2.18 26.77 -16.98
N ASN A 262 1.04 26.09 -17.14
CA ASN A 262 0.14 26.30 -18.27
C ASN A 262 -0.38 27.75 -18.33
N ARG A 263 -0.77 28.31 -17.19
CA ARG A 263 -1.23 29.70 -17.14
C ARG A 263 -0.14 30.67 -17.58
N LYS A 264 1.09 30.49 -17.08
CA LYS A 264 2.23 31.30 -17.45
C LYS A 264 2.63 31.13 -18.91
N TYR A 265 2.49 29.90 -19.43
CA TYR A 265 2.75 29.60 -20.83
C TYR A 265 1.76 30.33 -21.77
N ILE A 266 0.46 30.25 -21.50
CA ILE A 266 -0.59 30.93 -22.28
C ILE A 266 -0.45 32.45 -22.16
N GLU A 267 -0.10 32.98 -20.99
CA GLU A 267 0.18 34.40 -20.79
C GLU A 267 1.32 34.90 -21.71
N LYS A 268 2.35 34.05 -21.89
CA LYS A 268 3.57 34.39 -22.63
C LYS A 268 3.43 34.20 -24.13
N TYR A 269 2.59 33.24 -24.57
CA TYR A 269 2.41 32.84 -25.95
C TYR A 269 0.92 32.79 -26.32
N PRO A 270 0.24 33.96 -26.38
CA PRO A 270 -1.21 33.97 -26.59
C PRO A 270 -1.63 33.65 -28.03
N THR A 271 -0.76 33.85 -29.04
CA THR A 271 -1.06 33.65 -30.47
C THR A 271 -0.08 32.72 -31.18
N ASP A 272 1.14 32.61 -30.71
CA ASP A 272 2.20 31.75 -31.28
C ASP A 272 2.54 30.65 -30.28
N ASP A 273 1.90 29.50 -30.40
CA ASP A 273 2.25 28.33 -29.58
C ASP A 273 3.46 27.62 -30.21
N PRO A 274 4.67 27.76 -29.63
CA PRO A 274 5.88 27.12 -30.16
C PRO A 274 5.83 25.58 -30.05
N LEU A 275 4.86 25.00 -29.33
CA LEU A 275 4.65 23.54 -29.22
C LEU A 275 3.61 23.02 -30.23
N SER A 276 2.82 23.90 -30.88
CA SER A 276 1.81 23.48 -31.86
C SER A 276 2.43 22.83 -33.10
N ILE A 277 3.65 23.24 -33.49
CA ILE A 277 4.41 22.66 -34.60
C ILE A 277 4.81 21.21 -34.37
N GLN A 278 5.00 20.80 -33.12
CA GLN A 278 5.38 19.44 -32.79
C GLN A 278 4.21 18.45 -32.74
N THR A 279 3.02 18.91 -32.44
CA THR A 279 1.80 18.09 -32.43
C THR A 279 1.36 17.70 -33.83
N ASP A 280 1.49 18.62 -34.81
CA ASP A 280 1.12 18.38 -36.20
C ASP A 280 2.05 17.41 -36.93
N SER A 281 3.30 17.28 -36.45
CA SER A 281 4.28 16.37 -37.03
C SER A 281 4.12 14.90 -36.53
N GLN A 282 3.40 14.65 -35.46
CA GLN A 282 3.15 13.29 -34.93
C GLN A 282 1.82 12.69 -35.41
N GLU A 283 0.91 13.49 -36.00
CA GLU A 283 -0.43 13.05 -36.35
C GLU A 283 -0.60 12.64 -37.82
N LYS A 284 0.49 12.48 -38.60
CA LYS A 284 0.45 11.89 -39.93
C LYS A 284 1.06 10.48 -39.99
N PRO A 285 0.31 9.41 -39.65
CA PRO A 285 0.62 8.11 -40.20
C PRO A 285 0.21 8.13 -41.66
N GLY A 286 1.18 7.93 -42.55
CA GLY A 286 0.99 7.97 -44.00
C GLY A 286 -0.14 7.07 -44.46
N LYS A 287 -1.10 7.68 -45.16
CA LYS A 287 -1.93 7.00 -46.17
C LYS A 287 -0.98 6.55 -47.28
N ILE A 288 -0.54 5.31 -47.24
CA ILE A 288 0.02 4.63 -48.42
C ILE A 288 -1.16 3.95 -49.10
N LYS A 289 -1.31 4.29 -50.37
CA LYS A 289 -2.26 3.71 -51.33
C LYS A 289 -1.96 2.23 -51.57
#